data_83d22e5842583847ed8e87181e571ca3
#
_entry.id   83d22e5842583847ed8e87181e571ca3
#
_cell.length_a   1.000
_cell.length_b   1.000
_cell.length_c   1.000
_cell.angle_alpha   90.00
_cell.angle_beta   90.00
_cell.angle_gamma   90.00
#
_symmetry.space_group_name_H-M   'P 1'
#
loop_
_entity.id
_entity.type
_entity.pdbx_description
1 polymer ?
#
loop_
_entity_poly.entity_id
_entity_poly.type
_entity_poly.pdbx_seq_one_letter_code
_entity_poly.pdbx_strand_id
1 'polypeptide(L)'
;AFAYLQNYCVQKYLANGEQEHLLEVGNGSYKLPLDEKKRILCSCIYGIDIDIHAVEVAKFSLLIKLIENETAPSVADETPILPDLSTNILFGNSLVSTEELQGIHASADELIELAPFDWNSINNGNHFSVIIGNPPYVNTEGMHALLPIPEVEIYKKKYKTSHKQFDKYFIFIEQAVRKT
;
A
#
# COMPACT_ATOMS: atom_id res chain seq x y z
N ALA A 1 0.77 -9.83 -3.12
CA ALA A 1 1.45 -9.76 -1.83
C ALA A 1 0.74 -10.59 -0.76
N PHE A 2 -0.55 -10.29 -0.39
CA PHE A 2 -1.25 -10.93 0.72
C PHE A 2 -1.32 -12.45 0.63
N ALA A 3 -1.79 -13.02 -0.49
CA ALA A 3 -1.84 -14.47 -0.71
C ALA A 3 -0.43 -15.13 -0.64
N TYR A 4 0.58 -14.44 -1.14
CA TYR A 4 1.97 -14.92 -1.03
C TYR A 4 2.42 -15.02 0.42
N LEU A 5 2.16 -13.98 1.23
CA LEU A 5 2.53 -14.00 2.65
C LEU A 5 1.78 -15.08 3.43
N GLN A 6 0.50 -15.32 3.15
CA GLN A 6 -0.25 -16.42 3.76
C GLN A 6 0.42 -17.77 3.47
N ASN A 7 0.71 -18.05 2.19
CA ASN A 7 1.37 -19.29 1.80
C ASN A 7 2.76 -19.44 2.42
N TYR A 8 3.53 -18.35 2.44
CA TYR A 8 4.86 -18.32 3.07
C TYR A 8 4.78 -18.67 4.56
N CYS A 9 3.83 -18.09 5.31
CA CYS A 9 3.63 -18.39 6.72
C CYS A 9 3.25 -19.85 6.95
N VAL A 10 2.34 -20.41 6.14
CA VAL A 10 2.00 -21.85 6.21
C VAL A 10 3.25 -22.73 6.04
N GLN A 11 4.04 -22.46 4.98
CA GLN A 11 5.25 -23.24 4.72
C GLN A 11 6.28 -23.10 5.85
N LYS A 12 6.42 -21.92 6.41
CA LYS A 12 7.34 -21.64 7.52
C LYS A 12 6.94 -22.39 8.79
N TYR A 13 5.66 -22.37 9.18
CA TYR A 13 5.17 -23.11 10.33
C TYR A 13 5.35 -24.62 10.16
N LEU A 14 5.07 -25.16 8.96
CA LEU A 14 5.30 -26.57 8.66
C LEU A 14 6.78 -26.97 8.74
N ALA A 15 7.67 -26.13 8.19
CA ALA A 15 9.10 -26.36 8.22
C ALA A 15 9.69 -26.34 9.63
N ASN A 16 9.12 -25.51 10.52
CA ASN A 16 9.54 -25.39 11.92
C ASN A 16 8.92 -26.48 12.83
N GLY A 17 7.96 -27.24 12.35
CA GLY A 17 7.20 -28.19 13.17
C GLY A 17 6.12 -27.54 14.06
N GLU A 18 5.74 -26.31 13.75
CA GLU A 18 4.79 -25.47 14.51
C GLU A 18 3.35 -25.62 13.96
N GLN A 19 2.92 -26.88 13.72
CA GLN A 19 1.62 -27.19 13.11
C GLN A 19 0.42 -26.77 13.98
N GLU A 20 0.62 -26.61 15.27
CA GLU A 20 -0.40 -26.11 16.22
C GLU A 20 -0.91 -24.71 15.90
N HIS A 21 -0.16 -23.93 15.11
CA HIS A 21 -0.57 -22.61 14.61
C HIS A 21 -1.37 -22.66 13.31
N LEU A 22 -1.65 -23.85 12.80
CA LEU A 22 -2.34 -24.06 11.54
C LEU A 22 -3.64 -24.84 11.75
N LEU A 23 -4.59 -24.62 10.84
CA LEU A 23 -5.82 -25.41 10.76
C LEU A 23 -5.65 -26.49 9.68
N GLU A 24 -5.84 -27.75 10.03
CA GLU A 24 -5.90 -28.84 9.06
C GLU A 24 -7.24 -28.79 8.30
N VAL A 25 -7.16 -28.78 6.98
CA VAL A 25 -8.35 -28.73 6.09
C VAL A 25 -8.62 -30.03 5.36
N GLY A 26 -7.95 -31.11 5.79
CA GLY A 26 -8.05 -32.46 5.24
C GLY A 26 -6.93 -32.84 4.28
N ASN A 27 -6.71 -34.15 4.11
CA ASN A 27 -5.66 -34.73 3.25
C ASN A 27 -4.23 -34.19 3.54
N GLY A 28 -3.94 -33.83 4.80
CA GLY A 28 -2.64 -33.29 5.17
C GLY A 28 -2.39 -31.86 4.65
N SER A 29 -3.45 -31.16 4.22
CA SER A 29 -3.36 -29.76 3.83
C SER A 29 -3.67 -28.83 5.01
N TYR A 30 -2.98 -27.71 5.07
CA TYR A 30 -3.08 -26.76 6.16
C TYR A 30 -3.39 -25.35 5.66
N LYS A 31 -4.13 -24.57 6.47
CA LYS A 31 -4.35 -23.14 6.25
C LYS A 31 -4.08 -22.33 7.53
N LEU A 32 -3.89 -21.03 7.39
CA LEU A 32 -3.82 -20.13 8.53
C LEU A 32 -5.23 -19.94 9.17
N PRO A 33 -5.31 -19.84 10.50
CA PRO A 33 -6.48 -19.33 11.19
C PRO A 33 -6.83 -17.90 10.74
N LEU A 34 -8.11 -17.50 10.90
CA LEU A 34 -8.57 -16.20 10.44
C LEU A 34 -7.90 -15.03 11.17
N ASP A 35 -7.66 -15.16 12.46
CA ASP A 35 -6.94 -14.17 13.28
C ASP A 35 -5.51 -13.93 12.76
N GLU A 36 -4.79 -14.99 12.40
CA GLU A 36 -3.45 -14.87 11.82
C GLU A 36 -3.48 -14.23 10.42
N LYS A 37 -4.48 -14.54 9.58
CA LYS A 37 -4.70 -13.85 8.31
C LYS A 37 -4.97 -12.36 8.52
N LYS A 38 -5.81 -11.98 9.52
CA LYS A 38 -6.06 -10.59 9.91
C LYS A 38 -4.77 -9.90 10.34
N ARG A 39 -3.97 -10.57 11.18
CA ARG A 39 -2.68 -10.04 11.64
C ARG A 39 -1.75 -9.72 10.46
N ILE A 40 -1.60 -10.65 9.52
CA ILE A 40 -0.77 -10.44 8.32
C ILE A 40 -1.32 -9.27 7.49
N LEU A 41 -2.64 -9.21 7.29
CA LEU A 41 -3.25 -8.15 6.50
C LEU A 41 -3.04 -6.77 7.12
N CYS A 42 -3.31 -6.63 8.42
CA CYS A 42 -3.24 -5.35 9.10
C CYS A 42 -1.80 -4.90 9.45
N SER A 43 -0.87 -5.85 9.61
CA SER A 43 0.50 -5.51 10.03
C SER A 43 1.54 -5.52 8.91
N CYS A 44 1.23 -6.15 7.77
CA CYS A 44 2.23 -6.35 6.70
C CYS A 44 1.80 -5.78 5.35
N ILE A 45 0.52 -5.43 5.16
CA ILE A 45 0.01 -4.94 3.88
C ILE A 45 -0.40 -3.48 4.01
N TYR A 46 0.24 -2.65 3.22
CA TYR A 46 -0.03 -1.23 3.13
C TYR A 46 -0.16 -0.82 1.66
N GLY A 47 -0.94 0.21 1.39
CA GLY A 47 -1.14 0.72 0.03
C GLY A 47 -1.44 2.21 0.03
N ILE A 48 -0.98 2.88 -1.02
CA ILE A 48 -1.27 4.29 -1.29
C ILE A 48 -1.66 4.41 -2.75
N ASP A 49 -2.77 5.06 -3.00
CA ASP A 49 -3.20 5.41 -4.35
C ASP A 49 -3.74 6.83 -4.40
N ILE A 50 -3.55 7.51 -5.54
CA ILE A 50 -4.07 8.86 -5.78
C ILE A 50 -5.54 8.83 -6.22
N ASP A 51 -6.07 7.67 -6.57
CA ASP A 51 -7.48 7.47 -6.89
C ASP A 51 -8.22 6.90 -5.67
N ILE A 52 -9.11 7.69 -5.09
CA ILE A 52 -9.92 7.29 -3.94
C ILE A 52 -10.79 6.06 -4.24
N HIS A 53 -11.26 5.90 -5.47
CA HIS A 53 -12.06 4.72 -5.85
C HIS A 53 -11.19 3.47 -5.92
N ALA A 54 -9.94 3.59 -6.41
CA ALA A 54 -8.98 2.50 -6.37
C ALA A 54 -8.67 2.06 -4.94
N VAL A 55 -8.54 3.01 -4.00
CA VAL A 55 -8.37 2.74 -2.56
C VAL A 55 -9.53 1.92 -2.01
N GLU A 56 -10.77 2.32 -2.26
CA GLU A 56 -11.96 1.61 -1.77
C GLU A 56 -12.10 0.21 -2.40
N VAL A 57 -11.84 0.08 -3.70
CA VAL A 57 -11.84 -1.23 -4.38
C VAL A 57 -10.74 -2.13 -3.83
N ALA A 58 -9.55 -1.58 -3.53
CA ALA A 58 -8.46 -2.34 -2.94
C ALA A 58 -8.81 -2.86 -1.54
N LYS A 59 -9.37 -2.00 -0.66
CA LYS A 59 -9.86 -2.41 0.67
C LYS A 59 -10.87 -3.54 0.56
N PHE A 60 -11.89 -3.37 -0.27
CA PHE A 60 -12.93 -4.38 -0.47
C PHE A 60 -12.36 -5.71 -0.98
N SER A 61 -11.46 -5.65 -1.97
CA SER A 61 -10.81 -6.83 -2.54
C SER A 61 -9.96 -7.58 -1.51
N LEU A 62 -9.25 -6.86 -0.64
CA LEU A 62 -8.46 -7.45 0.44
C LEU A 62 -9.35 -8.11 1.50
N LEU A 63 -10.49 -7.49 1.85
CA LEU A 63 -11.44 -8.06 2.79
C LEU A 63 -12.12 -9.33 2.23
N ILE A 64 -12.50 -9.34 0.95
CA ILE A 64 -12.97 -10.56 0.29
C ILE A 64 -11.89 -11.65 0.33
N LYS A 65 -10.64 -11.28 0.01
CA LYS A 65 -9.52 -12.23 0.01
C LYS A 65 -9.21 -12.78 1.41
N LEU A 66 -9.46 -12.01 2.45
CA LEU A 66 -9.30 -12.44 3.85
C LEU A 66 -10.25 -13.58 4.20
N ILE A 67 -11.53 -13.45 3.83
CA ILE A 67 -12.57 -14.44 4.16
C ILE A 67 -12.71 -15.56 3.11
N GLU A 68 -11.91 -15.52 2.07
CA GLU A 68 -11.91 -16.57 1.04
C GLU A 68 -11.58 -17.93 1.68
N ASN A 69 -12.41 -18.93 1.36
CA ASN A 69 -12.34 -20.29 1.93
C ASN A 69 -12.59 -20.37 3.45
N GLU A 70 -13.22 -19.36 4.06
CA GLU A 70 -13.76 -19.45 5.40
C GLU A 70 -15.18 -20.05 5.38
N THR A 71 -15.56 -20.67 6.49
CA THR A 71 -16.87 -21.28 6.69
C THR A 71 -17.62 -20.57 7.80
N ALA A 72 -18.94 -20.72 7.88
CA ALA A 72 -19.71 -20.12 8.96
C ALA A 72 -19.19 -20.49 10.38
N PRO A 73 -18.79 -21.74 10.65
CA PRO A 73 -18.15 -22.07 11.94
C PRO A 73 -16.80 -21.38 12.17
N SER A 74 -15.99 -21.18 11.13
CA SER A 74 -14.66 -20.56 11.29
C SER A 74 -14.70 -19.06 11.58
N VAL A 75 -15.86 -18.42 11.37
CA VAL A 75 -16.06 -16.99 11.63
C VAL A 75 -16.99 -16.71 12.80
N ALA A 76 -17.60 -17.74 13.38
CA ALA A 76 -18.69 -17.59 14.38
C ALA A 76 -18.26 -16.83 15.65
N ASP A 77 -17.02 -17.06 16.10
CA ASP A 77 -16.46 -16.46 17.31
C ASP A 77 -15.65 -15.17 17.04
N GLU A 78 -15.56 -14.77 15.77
CA GLU A 78 -14.74 -13.62 15.36
C GLU A 78 -15.54 -12.30 15.39
N THR A 79 -15.11 -11.37 16.21
CA THR A 79 -15.75 -10.05 16.32
C THR A 79 -14.69 -8.92 16.41
N PRO A 80 -14.57 -8.05 15.41
CA PRO A 80 -15.24 -8.07 14.10
C PRO A 80 -14.66 -9.12 13.14
N ILE A 81 -15.48 -9.65 12.26
CA ILE A 81 -15.05 -10.58 11.21
C ILE A 81 -14.08 -9.90 10.25
N LEU A 82 -14.40 -8.69 9.81
CA LEU A 82 -13.59 -7.89 8.90
C LEU A 82 -12.87 -6.78 9.67
N PRO A 83 -11.54 -6.66 9.56
CA PRO A 83 -10.80 -5.57 10.17
C PRO A 83 -11.02 -4.24 9.43
N ASP A 84 -10.79 -3.14 10.13
CA ASP A 84 -10.68 -1.82 9.50
C ASP A 84 -9.32 -1.69 8.81
N LEU A 85 -9.32 -1.32 7.52
CA LEU A 85 -8.14 -1.06 6.70
C LEU A 85 -7.90 0.43 6.46
N SER A 86 -8.56 1.31 7.19
CA SER A 86 -8.45 2.77 7.02
C SER A 86 -7.04 3.31 7.30
N THR A 87 -6.24 2.61 8.08
CA THR A 87 -4.85 2.95 8.37
C THR A 87 -3.84 2.21 7.50
N ASN A 88 -4.30 1.26 6.68
CA ASN A 88 -3.44 0.44 5.85
C ASN A 88 -3.48 0.83 4.38
N ILE A 89 -4.68 1.13 3.85
CA ILE A 89 -4.88 1.47 2.44
C ILE A 89 -5.38 2.90 2.38
N LEU A 90 -4.52 3.80 1.92
CA LEU A 90 -4.68 5.24 2.08
C LEU A 90 -4.74 5.94 0.72
N PHE A 91 -5.50 7.03 0.70
CA PHE A 91 -5.58 7.95 -0.42
C PHE A 91 -4.47 9.00 -0.33
N GLY A 92 -3.80 9.29 -1.44
CA GLY A 92 -2.86 10.40 -1.56
C GLY A 92 -1.78 10.20 -2.62
N ASN A 93 -1.09 11.30 -2.90
CA ASN A 93 0.04 11.33 -3.83
C ASN A 93 1.32 10.88 -3.10
N SER A 94 1.74 9.64 -3.33
CA SER A 94 2.93 9.07 -2.70
C SER A 94 4.24 9.78 -3.04
N LEU A 95 4.25 10.65 -4.07
CA LEU A 95 5.43 11.41 -4.50
C LEU A 95 5.54 12.79 -3.87
N VAL A 96 4.45 13.33 -3.31
CA VAL A 96 4.37 14.66 -2.71
C VAL A 96 3.95 14.53 -1.26
N SER A 97 4.78 15.01 -0.33
CA SER A 97 4.40 15.06 1.08
C SER A 97 3.97 16.46 1.51
N THR A 98 3.23 16.53 2.60
CA THR A 98 2.77 17.79 3.19
C THR A 98 3.93 18.72 3.58
N GLU A 99 5.08 18.16 3.95
CA GLU A 99 6.27 18.92 4.32
C GLU A 99 6.84 19.73 3.14
N GLU A 100 6.71 19.24 1.92
CA GLU A 100 7.24 19.86 0.71
C GLU A 100 6.40 21.02 0.20
N LEU A 101 5.21 21.19 0.74
CA LEU A 101 4.35 22.33 0.42
C LEU A 101 4.83 23.64 1.08
N GLN A 102 5.76 23.58 2.03
CA GLN A 102 6.30 24.77 2.67
C GLN A 102 7.03 25.65 1.65
N GLY A 103 6.53 26.89 1.49
CA GLY A 103 7.09 27.84 0.54
C GLY A 103 6.66 27.63 -0.92
N ILE A 104 5.68 26.78 -1.16
CA ILE A 104 5.05 26.61 -2.47
C ILE A 104 3.69 27.32 -2.44
N HIS A 105 3.49 28.20 -3.42
CA HIS A 105 2.19 28.86 -3.61
C HIS A 105 1.30 27.94 -4.45
N ALA A 106 0.31 27.33 -3.83
CA ALA A 106 -0.72 26.55 -4.49
C ALA A 106 -2.11 27.05 -4.05
N SER A 107 -3.04 27.09 -4.97
CA SER A 107 -4.44 27.37 -4.67
C SER A 107 -5.09 26.18 -3.93
N ALA A 108 -6.27 26.41 -3.35
CA ALA A 108 -7.01 25.33 -2.68
C ALA A 108 -7.35 24.18 -3.65
N ASP A 109 -7.72 24.50 -4.88
CA ASP A 109 -8.05 23.50 -5.90
C ASP A 109 -6.82 22.68 -6.32
N GLU A 110 -5.67 23.33 -6.50
CA GLU A 110 -4.41 22.65 -6.79
C GLU A 110 -3.96 21.74 -5.63
N LEU A 111 -4.20 22.14 -4.37
CA LEU A 111 -3.90 21.28 -3.21
C LEU A 111 -4.79 20.04 -3.15
N ILE A 112 -6.06 20.20 -3.52
CA ILE A 112 -6.99 19.05 -3.61
C ILE A 112 -6.52 18.08 -4.71
N GLU A 113 -6.17 18.62 -5.89
CA GLU A 113 -5.69 17.79 -7.02
C GLU A 113 -4.33 17.15 -6.72
N LEU A 114 -3.45 17.87 -6.05
CA LEU A 114 -2.13 17.40 -5.66
C LEU A 114 -2.19 16.25 -4.63
N ALA A 115 -3.23 16.23 -3.79
CA ALA A 115 -3.50 15.23 -2.77
C ALA A 115 -2.25 14.81 -1.97
N PRO A 116 -1.52 15.73 -1.33
CA PRO A 116 -0.25 15.44 -0.67
C PRO A 116 -0.42 14.40 0.42
N PHE A 117 0.56 13.48 0.53
CA PHE A 117 0.49 12.35 1.44
C PHE A 117 1.44 12.51 2.63
N ASP A 118 0.93 12.30 3.84
CA ASP A 118 1.76 12.22 5.04
C ASP A 118 2.30 10.80 5.25
N TRP A 119 3.57 10.60 4.98
CA TRP A 119 4.23 9.31 5.16
C TRP A 119 4.32 8.82 6.61
N ASN A 120 4.13 9.71 7.59
CA ASN A 120 4.07 9.32 9.00
C ASN A 120 2.73 8.69 9.37
N SER A 121 1.70 8.88 8.56
CA SER A 121 0.37 8.30 8.76
C SER A 121 0.29 6.80 8.44
N ILE A 122 1.28 6.25 7.73
CA ILE A 122 1.32 4.85 7.32
C ILE A 122 2.49 4.12 7.98
N ASN A 123 2.25 2.89 8.45
CA ASN A 123 3.27 2.05 9.10
C ASN A 123 4.06 2.78 10.21
N ASN A 124 3.44 3.73 10.90
CA ASN A 124 4.08 4.59 11.91
C ASN A 124 5.37 5.29 11.40
N GLY A 125 5.42 5.63 10.12
CA GLY A 125 6.59 6.25 9.48
C GLY A 125 7.78 5.31 9.22
N ASN A 126 7.64 4.01 9.51
CA ASN A 126 8.72 3.03 9.30
C ASN A 126 8.90 2.70 7.80
N HIS A 127 10.10 2.21 7.50
CA HIS A 127 10.42 1.69 6.17
C HIS A 127 9.72 0.37 5.86
N PHE A 128 9.64 0.05 4.57
CA PHE A 128 9.04 -1.17 4.07
C PHE A 128 10.11 -2.16 3.60
N SER A 129 9.94 -3.44 3.86
CA SER A 129 10.84 -4.48 3.36
C SER A 129 10.73 -4.70 1.85
N VAL A 130 9.55 -4.43 1.28
CA VAL A 130 9.25 -4.60 -0.15
C VAL A 130 8.24 -3.54 -0.57
N ILE A 131 8.50 -2.90 -1.70
CA ILE A 131 7.56 -1.99 -2.36
C ILE A 131 7.23 -2.55 -3.75
N ILE A 132 5.95 -2.62 -4.06
CA ILE A 132 5.43 -3.07 -5.35
C ILE A 132 4.57 -1.94 -5.92
N GLY A 133 4.79 -1.57 -7.17
CA GLY A 133 4.02 -0.52 -7.82
C GLY A 133 3.97 -0.69 -9.34
N ASN A 134 2.99 -0.03 -9.93
CA ASN A 134 2.88 0.16 -11.37
C ASN A 134 2.82 1.66 -11.66
N PRO A 135 3.97 2.34 -11.72
CA PRO A 135 4.02 3.79 -11.89
C PRO A 135 3.57 4.20 -13.29
N PRO A 136 2.98 5.40 -13.43
CA PRO A 136 2.59 5.91 -14.74
C PRO A 136 3.82 6.26 -15.58
N TYR A 137 3.75 5.94 -16.88
CA TYR A 137 4.76 6.30 -17.88
C TYR A 137 4.41 7.67 -18.48
N VAL A 138 4.83 8.73 -17.82
CA VAL A 138 4.57 10.12 -18.24
C VAL A 138 5.89 10.86 -18.28
N ASN A 139 6.27 11.30 -19.48
CA ASN A 139 7.48 12.09 -19.69
C ASN A 139 7.31 13.55 -19.23
N THR A 140 8.40 14.31 -19.23
CA THR A 140 8.41 15.71 -18.76
C THR A 140 7.40 16.60 -19.47
N GLU A 141 7.21 16.44 -20.78
CA GLU A 141 6.24 17.23 -21.55
C GLU A 141 4.80 16.89 -21.15
N GLY A 142 4.50 15.59 -21.02
CA GLY A 142 3.20 15.12 -20.53
C GLY A 142 2.93 15.57 -19.09
N MET A 143 3.93 15.59 -18.22
CA MET A 143 3.77 16.11 -16.86
C MET A 143 3.40 17.60 -16.84
N HIS A 144 4.07 18.43 -17.64
CA HIS A 144 3.73 19.85 -17.72
C HIS A 144 2.34 20.13 -18.33
N ALA A 145 1.84 19.22 -19.15
CA ALA A 145 0.50 19.35 -19.75
C ALA A 145 -0.64 18.82 -18.86
N LEU A 146 -0.36 17.85 -17.98
CA LEU A 146 -1.37 17.09 -17.27
C LEU A 146 -1.39 17.31 -15.75
N LEU A 147 -0.28 17.80 -15.17
CA LEU A 147 -0.15 17.92 -13.72
C LEU A 147 -0.24 19.39 -13.28
N PRO A 148 -0.68 19.66 -12.05
CA PRO A 148 -0.57 20.96 -11.45
C PRO A 148 0.87 21.48 -11.48
N ILE A 149 1.06 22.78 -11.77
CA ILE A 149 2.39 23.40 -11.82
C ILE A 149 3.20 23.14 -10.54
N PRO A 150 2.61 23.28 -9.32
CA PRO A 150 3.32 22.99 -8.08
C PRO A 150 3.91 21.59 -8.00
N GLU A 151 3.23 20.58 -8.57
CA GLU A 151 3.69 19.18 -8.51
C GLU A 151 5.03 18.99 -9.24
N VAL A 152 5.16 19.55 -10.43
CA VAL A 152 6.41 19.46 -11.21
C VAL A 152 7.56 20.21 -10.54
N GLU A 153 7.27 21.35 -9.88
CA GLU A 153 8.27 22.10 -9.11
C GLU A 153 8.76 21.31 -7.89
N ILE A 154 7.85 20.63 -7.19
CA ILE A 154 8.20 19.76 -6.07
C ILE A 154 9.12 18.64 -6.55
N TYR A 155 8.79 17.98 -7.66
CA TYR A 155 9.62 16.94 -8.22
C TYR A 155 11.05 17.41 -8.49
N LYS A 156 11.21 18.56 -9.14
CA LYS A 156 12.52 19.16 -9.44
C LYS A 156 13.34 19.53 -8.20
N LYS A 157 12.69 19.87 -7.11
CA LYS A 157 13.35 20.20 -5.83
C LYS A 157 13.73 18.95 -5.03
N LYS A 158 12.83 17.96 -5.01
CA LYS A 158 12.93 16.79 -4.13
C LYS A 158 13.76 15.65 -4.68
N TYR A 159 13.60 15.33 -5.97
CA TYR A 159 14.14 14.12 -6.57
C TYR A 159 15.39 14.38 -7.39
N LYS A 160 16.42 13.56 -7.18
CA LYS A 160 17.67 13.62 -7.95
C LYS A 160 17.47 13.15 -9.40
N THR A 161 16.53 12.22 -9.59
CA THR A 161 16.16 11.67 -10.90
C THR A 161 15.39 12.64 -11.77
N SER A 162 14.93 13.78 -11.24
CA SER A 162 14.19 14.83 -11.95
C SER A 162 15.11 15.80 -12.72
N HIS A 163 16.19 15.30 -13.31
CA HIS A 163 17.17 16.14 -14.03
C HIS A 163 16.90 16.16 -15.54
N LYS A 164 16.85 17.36 -16.14
CA LYS A 164 16.58 17.58 -17.58
C LYS A 164 15.22 17.02 -18.01
N GLN A 165 15.21 16.13 -19.01
CA GLN A 165 14.05 15.35 -19.40
C GLN A 165 14.02 14.06 -18.59
N PHE A 166 12.94 13.81 -17.88
CA PHE A 166 12.76 12.62 -17.05
C PHE A 166 11.32 12.08 -17.19
N ASP A 167 11.14 10.84 -16.85
CA ASP A 167 9.82 10.20 -16.78
C ASP A 167 9.40 10.09 -15.32
N LYS A 168 8.08 10.23 -15.05
CA LYS A 168 7.50 10.10 -13.69
C LYS A 168 7.86 8.76 -13.05
N TYR A 169 8.03 7.73 -13.85
CA TYR A 169 8.50 6.41 -13.44
C TYR A 169 9.83 6.45 -12.64
N PHE A 170 10.80 7.26 -13.04
CA PHE A 170 12.08 7.37 -12.31
C PHE A 170 11.90 7.96 -10.92
N ILE A 171 10.96 8.90 -10.78
CA ILE A 171 10.63 9.51 -9.48
C ILE A 171 10.01 8.46 -8.56
N PHE A 172 9.14 7.61 -9.08
CA PHE A 172 8.57 6.49 -8.31
C PHE A 172 9.63 5.52 -7.81
N ILE A 173 10.60 5.16 -8.66
CA ILE A 173 11.71 4.30 -8.24
C ILE A 173 12.52 4.97 -7.12
N GLU A 174 12.88 6.24 -7.29
CA GLU A 174 13.64 6.97 -6.27
C GLU A 174 12.86 7.04 -4.95
N GLN A 175 11.56 7.32 -4.99
CA GLN A 175 10.72 7.33 -3.80
C GLN A 175 10.62 5.95 -3.14
N ALA A 176 10.48 4.88 -3.93
CA ALA A 176 10.47 3.52 -3.40
C ALA A 176 11.77 3.19 -2.67
N VAL A 177 12.93 3.50 -3.28
CA VAL A 177 14.25 3.29 -2.63
C VAL A 177 14.40 4.09 -1.34
N ARG A 178 13.81 5.30 -1.25
CA ARG A 178 13.84 6.10 -0.02
C ARG A 178 12.97 5.52 1.10
N LYS A 179 12.01 4.65 0.77
CA LYS A 179 11.05 4.07 1.71
C LYS A 179 11.30 2.59 2.01
N THR A 180 12.28 1.97 1.37
CA THR A 180 12.85 0.67 1.73
C THR A 180 14.12 0.84 2.55
#